data_31dd71456be8dd35bafb1333a15e34f7
#
_entry.id   31dd71456be8dd35bafb1333a15e34f7
#
_cell.length_a   1.000
_cell.length_b   1.000
_cell.length_c   1.000
_cell.angle_alpha   90.00
_cell.angle_beta   90.00
_cell.angle_gamma   90.00
#
_symmetry.space_group_name_H-M   'P 1'
#
loop_
_entity.id
_entity.type
_entity.pdbx_description
1 polymer ?
#
loop_
_entity_poly.entity_id
_entity_poly.type
_entity_poly.pdbx_seq_one_letter_code
_entity_poly.pdbx_strand_id
1 'polypeptide(L)'
;ITIVGLIVGFTAPIIGAIADNYGNRMKWIYLFSALLIIGAFSSWFGLPDGSNWQWILVSFGIGFVGAELAYIFSNAQLPSLGNRSETGAISGSGFGFGYVGGLVSLVIVLTLFVEQENGKTLIGFDPIFGLNAEAKEGTRFVGPFVALWFIIFSIPYFLWINDKPKPRIGASFGSGLKDLWKTVVSLRDKKSTVRYLISNMFYRDSLNGLYSFGGVYAA
;
A
#
# COMPACT_ATOMS: atom_id res chain seq x y z
N ILE A 1 5.06 3.99 12.05
CA ILE A 1 4.16 4.49 10.98
C ILE A 1 4.57 5.90 10.58
N THR A 2 4.62 6.88 11.48
CA THR A 2 4.90 8.29 11.16
C THR A 2 6.20 8.51 10.40
N ILE A 3 7.31 7.91 10.86
CA ILE A 3 8.62 8.03 10.19
C ILE A 3 8.56 7.48 8.77
N VAL A 4 7.96 6.30 8.59
CA VAL A 4 7.81 5.67 7.27
C VAL A 4 6.91 6.51 6.37
N GLY A 5 5.81 7.05 6.90
CA GLY A 5 4.92 7.96 6.17
C GLY A 5 5.64 9.24 5.70
N LEU A 6 6.51 9.81 6.52
CA LEU A 6 7.34 10.95 6.12
C LEU A 6 8.33 10.58 5.01
N ILE A 7 9.01 9.42 5.14
CA ILE A 7 9.92 8.93 4.09
C ILE A 7 9.16 8.79 2.77
N VAL A 8 8.01 8.14 2.76
CA VAL A 8 7.18 7.97 1.56
C VAL A 8 6.73 9.33 1.02
N GLY A 9 6.23 10.22 1.89
CA GLY A 9 5.75 11.54 1.49
C GLY A 9 6.81 12.39 0.76
N PHE A 10 8.06 12.33 1.21
CA PHE A 10 9.16 13.05 0.55
C PHE A 10 9.73 12.30 -0.66
N THR A 11 9.80 10.98 -0.62
CA THR A 11 10.42 10.19 -1.69
C THR A 11 9.48 9.92 -2.87
N ALA A 12 8.18 9.76 -2.65
CA ALA A 12 7.22 9.41 -3.69
C ALA A 12 7.19 10.42 -4.86
N PRO A 13 7.16 11.75 -4.65
CA PRO A 13 7.19 12.71 -5.76
C PRO A 13 8.49 12.63 -6.56
N ILE A 14 9.61 12.38 -5.89
CA ILE A 14 10.93 12.27 -6.50
C ILE A 14 11.01 11.01 -7.35
N ILE A 15 10.66 9.86 -6.76
CA ILE A 15 10.67 8.56 -7.46
C ILE A 15 9.65 8.58 -8.61
N GLY A 16 8.47 9.19 -8.41
CA GLY A 16 7.46 9.38 -9.44
C GLY A 16 7.98 10.18 -10.64
N ALA A 17 8.64 11.30 -10.40
CA ALA A 17 9.23 12.12 -11.45
C ALA A 17 10.34 11.37 -12.23
N ILE A 18 11.13 10.56 -11.53
CA ILE A 18 12.15 9.69 -12.15
C ILE A 18 11.48 8.64 -13.04
N ALA A 19 10.50 7.93 -12.49
CA ALA A 19 9.80 6.85 -13.21
C ALA A 19 9.08 7.37 -14.47
N ASP A 20 8.48 8.56 -14.40
CA ASP A 20 7.84 9.21 -15.53
C ASP A 20 8.85 9.56 -16.64
N ASN A 21 10.06 9.95 -16.29
CA ASN A 21 11.12 10.19 -17.24
C ASN A 21 11.65 8.91 -17.92
N TYR A 22 11.81 7.83 -17.16
CA TYR A 22 12.23 6.53 -17.71
C TYR A 22 11.11 5.82 -18.47
N GLY A 23 9.85 6.24 -18.31
CA GLY A 23 8.70 5.79 -19.10
C GLY A 23 8.31 4.33 -18.89
N ASN A 24 8.75 3.68 -17.83
CA ASN A 24 8.39 2.29 -17.50
C ASN A 24 7.94 2.19 -16.04
N ARG A 25 6.69 2.54 -15.79
CA ARG A 25 6.11 2.50 -14.44
C ARG A 25 5.95 1.07 -13.92
N MET A 26 5.71 0.08 -14.81
CA MET A 26 5.51 -1.30 -14.39
C MET A 26 6.72 -1.87 -13.65
N LYS A 27 7.95 -1.55 -14.04
CA LYS A 27 9.16 -2.00 -13.31
C LYS A 27 9.17 -1.51 -11.86
N TRP A 28 8.72 -0.29 -11.61
CA TRP A 28 8.62 0.27 -10.27
C TRP A 28 7.51 -0.40 -9.47
N ILE A 29 6.37 -0.69 -10.11
CA ILE A 29 5.27 -1.41 -9.46
C ILE A 29 5.71 -2.83 -9.08
N TYR A 30 6.43 -3.56 -9.95
CA TYR A 30 7.00 -4.86 -9.62
C TYR A 30 7.96 -4.78 -8.43
N LEU A 31 8.88 -3.79 -8.44
CA LEU A 31 9.83 -3.59 -7.34
C LEU A 31 9.11 -3.34 -6.01
N PHE A 32 8.16 -2.41 -5.98
CA PHE A 32 7.45 -2.06 -4.76
C PHE A 32 6.50 -3.15 -4.29
N SER A 33 5.86 -3.87 -5.21
CA SER A 33 5.08 -5.06 -4.88
C SER A 33 5.95 -6.17 -4.29
N ALA A 34 7.16 -6.36 -4.78
CA ALA A 34 8.11 -7.31 -4.20
C ALA A 34 8.52 -6.90 -2.78
N LEU A 35 8.77 -5.59 -2.53
CA LEU A 35 9.06 -5.09 -1.17
C LEU A 35 7.89 -5.31 -0.22
N LEU A 36 6.64 -5.08 -0.67
CA LEU A 36 5.45 -5.39 0.12
C LEU A 36 5.42 -6.87 0.50
N ILE A 37 5.57 -7.76 -0.48
CA ILE A 37 5.53 -9.22 -0.27
C ILE A 37 6.62 -9.66 0.69
N ILE A 38 7.87 -9.20 0.49
CA ILE A 38 9.01 -9.55 1.34
C ILE A 38 8.79 -9.04 2.76
N GLY A 39 8.39 -7.78 2.93
CA GLY A 39 8.15 -7.18 4.24
C GLY A 39 7.01 -7.87 4.99
N ALA A 40 5.89 -8.11 4.31
CA ALA A 40 4.75 -8.81 4.91
C ALA A 40 5.11 -10.26 5.29
N PHE A 41 5.77 -11.01 4.41
CA PHE A 41 6.18 -12.38 4.70
C PHE A 41 7.22 -12.45 5.82
N SER A 42 8.17 -11.52 5.85
CA SER A 42 9.22 -11.45 6.88
C SER A 42 8.68 -11.17 8.28
N SER A 43 7.49 -10.59 8.41
CA SER A 43 6.86 -10.35 9.72
C SER A 43 6.51 -11.64 10.46
N TRP A 44 6.41 -12.79 9.77
CA TRP A 44 6.28 -14.13 10.37
C TRP A 44 7.36 -14.44 11.40
N PHE A 45 8.58 -13.97 11.16
CA PHE A 45 9.71 -14.24 12.06
C PHE A 45 9.72 -13.34 13.31
N GLY A 46 8.71 -12.48 13.48
CA GLY A 46 8.50 -11.72 14.71
C GLY A 46 8.19 -12.65 15.89
N LEU A 47 8.88 -12.47 17.02
CA LEU A 47 8.65 -13.25 18.23
C LEU A 47 7.65 -12.56 19.15
N PRO A 48 6.72 -13.30 19.77
CA PRO A 48 5.66 -12.72 20.60
C PRO A 48 6.18 -12.12 21.92
N ASP A 49 7.38 -12.55 22.38
CA ASP A 49 8.07 -11.99 23.55
C ASP A 49 8.69 -10.60 23.30
N GLY A 50 8.64 -10.13 22.05
CA GLY A 50 9.22 -8.85 21.67
C GLY A 50 10.74 -8.82 21.60
N SER A 51 11.45 -9.93 21.77
CA SER A 51 12.93 -9.97 21.80
C SER A 51 13.55 -9.49 20.50
N ASN A 52 12.85 -9.61 19.39
CA ASN A 52 13.28 -9.18 18.06
C ASN A 52 12.41 -8.05 17.46
N TRP A 53 11.93 -7.14 18.30
CA TRP A 53 11.05 -6.02 17.86
C TRP A 53 11.63 -5.19 16.70
N GLN A 54 12.98 -5.06 16.63
CA GLN A 54 13.63 -4.35 15.51
C GLN A 54 13.33 -5.06 14.17
N TRP A 55 13.35 -6.41 14.16
CA TRP A 55 12.99 -7.18 12.97
C TRP A 55 11.57 -6.88 12.52
N ILE A 56 10.62 -6.85 13.46
CA ILE A 56 9.22 -6.56 13.17
C ILE A 56 9.08 -5.15 12.59
N LEU A 57 9.75 -4.16 13.19
CA LEU A 57 9.72 -2.77 12.70
C LEU A 57 10.31 -2.64 11.29
N VAL A 58 11.44 -3.27 11.03
CA VAL A 58 12.08 -3.23 9.70
C VAL A 58 11.21 -3.93 8.66
N SER A 59 10.74 -5.14 8.96
CA SER A 59 9.86 -5.91 8.05
C SER A 59 8.58 -5.14 7.73
N PHE A 60 7.91 -4.61 8.75
CA PHE A 60 6.72 -3.78 8.58
C PHE A 60 7.04 -2.51 7.79
N GLY A 61 8.14 -1.83 8.09
CA GLY A 61 8.57 -0.62 7.39
C GLY A 61 8.81 -0.86 5.90
N ILE A 62 9.51 -1.95 5.54
CA ILE A 62 9.75 -2.34 4.15
C ILE A 62 8.41 -2.65 3.45
N GLY A 63 7.56 -3.46 4.09
CA GLY A 63 6.25 -3.81 3.54
C GLY A 63 5.37 -2.59 3.33
N PHE A 64 5.33 -1.67 4.29
CA PHE A 64 4.53 -0.45 4.22
C PHE A 64 5.02 0.50 3.12
N VAL A 65 6.33 0.74 3.01
CA VAL A 65 6.91 1.53 1.90
C VAL A 65 6.57 0.90 0.56
N GLY A 66 6.70 -0.43 0.45
CA GLY A 66 6.33 -1.18 -0.74
C GLY A 66 4.85 -0.97 -1.11
N ALA A 67 3.95 -1.11 -0.14
CA ALA A 67 2.51 -0.95 -0.33
C ALA A 67 2.14 0.45 -0.82
N GLU A 68 2.62 1.49 -0.12
CA GLU A 68 2.30 2.89 -0.44
C GLU A 68 2.83 3.29 -1.83
N LEU A 69 4.07 2.93 -2.14
CA LEU A 69 4.65 3.27 -3.44
C LEU A 69 4.00 2.45 -4.57
N ALA A 70 3.73 1.15 -4.39
CA ALA A 70 2.99 0.36 -5.37
C ALA A 70 1.61 0.96 -5.64
N TYR A 71 0.89 1.39 -4.60
CA TYR A 71 -0.41 2.05 -4.70
C TYR A 71 -0.33 3.38 -5.47
N ILE A 72 0.64 4.24 -5.15
CA ILE A 72 0.85 5.52 -5.85
C ILE A 72 1.11 5.30 -7.35
N PHE A 73 1.99 4.35 -7.69
CA PHE A 73 2.33 4.07 -9.08
C PHE A 73 1.19 3.41 -9.86
N SER A 74 0.41 2.54 -9.21
CA SER A 74 -0.79 1.93 -9.82
C SER A 74 -1.85 3.01 -10.11
N ASN A 75 -2.10 3.91 -9.17
CA ASN A 75 -3.03 5.02 -9.37
C ASN A 75 -2.58 5.99 -10.48
N ALA A 76 -1.28 6.15 -10.68
CA ALA A 76 -0.76 6.96 -11.78
C ALA A 76 -1.06 6.37 -13.17
N GLN A 77 -1.47 5.11 -13.25
CA GLN A 77 -1.91 4.46 -14.51
C GLN A 77 -3.42 4.62 -14.77
N LEU A 78 -4.23 5.01 -13.77
CA LEU A 78 -5.68 5.18 -13.92
C LEU A 78 -6.10 5.97 -15.17
N PRO A 79 -5.46 7.09 -15.54
CA PRO A 79 -5.83 7.85 -16.73
C PRO A 79 -5.61 7.09 -18.05
N SER A 80 -4.83 6.01 -18.04
CA SER A 80 -4.56 5.18 -19.23
C SER A 80 -5.51 3.99 -19.36
N LEU A 81 -6.35 3.72 -18.36
CA LEU A 81 -7.26 2.58 -18.32
C LEU A 81 -8.65 2.87 -18.94
N GLY A 82 -8.97 4.14 -19.17
CA GLY A 82 -10.27 4.53 -19.75
C GLY A 82 -10.29 6.00 -20.18
N ASN A 83 -11.42 6.43 -20.71
CA ASN A 83 -11.64 7.82 -21.10
C ASN A 83 -11.76 8.73 -19.86
N ARG A 84 -11.59 10.04 -20.05
CA ARG A 84 -11.71 11.02 -18.96
C ARG A 84 -13.01 10.94 -18.16
N SER A 85 -14.12 10.63 -18.85
CA SER A 85 -15.45 10.45 -18.24
C SER A 85 -15.56 9.18 -17.41
N GLU A 86 -14.77 8.15 -17.69
CA GLU A 86 -14.79 6.83 -17.04
C GLU A 86 -13.82 6.74 -15.87
N THR A 87 -12.78 7.57 -15.84
CA THR A 87 -11.72 7.52 -14.81
C THR A 87 -12.29 7.59 -13.39
N GLY A 88 -13.31 8.40 -13.16
CA GLY A 88 -13.98 8.49 -11.86
C GLY A 88 -14.68 7.21 -11.46
N ALA A 89 -15.40 6.57 -12.40
CA ALA A 89 -16.10 5.31 -12.15
C ALA A 89 -15.10 4.16 -11.92
N ILE A 90 -14.02 4.09 -12.71
CA ILE A 90 -12.95 3.10 -12.55
C ILE A 90 -12.29 3.25 -11.17
N SER A 91 -11.93 4.46 -10.78
CA SER A 91 -11.35 4.73 -9.46
C SER A 91 -12.31 4.37 -8.34
N GLY A 92 -13.57 4.81 -8.42
CA GLY A 92 -14.58 4.54 -7.40
C GLY A 92 -14.89 3.05 -7.23
N SER A 93 -15.00 2.30 -8.33
CA SER A 93 -15.18 0.86 -8.27
C SER A 93 -13.97 0.15 -7.69
N GLY A 94 -12.75 0.57 -8.04
CA GLY A 94 -11.52 0.04 -7.46
C GLY A 94 -11.47 0.23 -5.94
N PHE A 95 -11.84 1.40 -5.43
CA PHE A 95 -11.99 1.63 -3.99
C PHE A 95 -13.06 0.74 -3.36
N GLY A 96 -14.24 0.62 -3.98
CA GLY A 96 -15.32 -0.24 -3.49
C GLY A 96 -14.89 -1.69 -3.36
N PHE A 97 -14.29 -2.26 -4.40
CA PHE A 97 -13.75 -3.62 -4.36
C PHE A 97 -12.62 -3.78 -3.33
N GLY A 98 -11.78 -2.75 -3.16
CA GLY A 98 -10.73 -2.73 -2.15
C GLY A 98 -11.30 -2.85 -0.74
N TYR A 99 -12.36 -2.10 -0.40
CA TYR A 99 -13.04 -2.21 0.90
C TYR A 99 -13.69 -3.57 1.11
N VAL A 100 -14.39 -4.11 0.11
CA VAL A 100 -14.98 -5.45 0.19
C VAL A 100 -13.89 -6.50 0.40
N GLY A 101 -12.81 -6.45 -0.38
CA GLY A 101 -11.66 -7.35 -0.22
C GLY A 101 -11.02 -7.25 1.16
N GLY A 102 -10.87 -6.02 1.69
CA GLY A 102 -10.37 -5.79 3.03
C GLY A 102 -11.25 -6.38 4.12
N LEU A 103 -12.57 -6.21 4.04
CA LEU A 103 -13.52 -6.81 4.99
C LEU A 103 -13.49 -8.34 4.91
N VAL A 104 -13.49 -8.91 3.71
CA VAL A 104 -13.42 -10.37 3.53
C VAL A 104 -12.13 -10.91 4.12
N SER A 105 -10.98 -10.28 3.84
CA SER A 105 -9.69 -10.71 4.39
C SER A 105 -9.67 -10.62 5.92
N LEU A 106 -10.25 -9.55 6.50
CA LEU A 106 -10.35 -9.38 7.95
C LEU A 106 -11.20 -10.49 8.60
N VAL A 107 -12.38 -10.79 8.01
CA VAL A 107 -13.22 -11.90 8.49
C VAL A 107 -12.47 -13.22 8.44
N ILE A 108 -11.79 -13.53 7.34
CA ILE A 108 -10.98 -14.75 7.20
C ILE A 108 -9.91 -14.81 8.31
N VAL A 109 -9.16 -13.73 8.49
CA VAL A 109 -8.09 -13.66 9.48
C VAL A 109 -8.62 -13.89 10.90
N LEU A 110 -9.68 -13.20 11.29
CA LEU A 110 -10.23 -13.31 12.66
C LEU A 110 -10.94 -14.62 12.93
N THR A 111 -11.56 -15.23 11.93
CA THR A 111 -12.30 -16.47 12.10
C THR A 111 -11.44 -17.72 11.99
N LEU A 112 -10.37 -17.68 11.19
CA LEU A 112 -9.59 -18.89 10.89
C LEU A 112 -8.19 -18.88 11.50
N PHE A 113 -7.56 -17.74 11.71
CA PHE A 113 -6.15 -17.66 12.07
C PHE A 113 -5.89 -17.07 13.45
N VAL A 114 -6.39 -15.86 13.71
CA VAL A 114 -6.00 -15.09 14.91
C VAL A 114 -6.67 -15.64 16.15
N GLU A 115 -5.82 -16.06 17.09
CA GLU A 115 -6.21 -16.50 18.42
C GLU A 115 -6.60 -15.34 19.33
N GLN A 116 -7.68 -15.49 20.08
CA GLN A 116 -8.09 -14.61 21.18
C GLN A 116 -7.33 -14.99 22.47
N GLU A 117 -7.62 -14.30 23.59
CA GLU A 117 -7.00 -14.59 24.90
C GLU A 117 -7.23 -16.04 25.38
N ASN A 118 -8.34 -16.64 24.99
CA ASN A 118 -8.68 -18.03 25.30
C ASN A 118 -7.98 -19.07 24.39
N GLY A 119 -7.07 -18.64 23.50
CA GLY A 119 -6.37 -19.50 22.55
C GLY A 119 -7.21 -19.93 21.33
N LYS A 120 -8.46 -19.49 21.23
CA LYS A 120 -9.37 -19.83 20.14
C LYS A 120 -9.60 -18.66 19.20
N THR A 121 -10.00 -18.94 17.97
CA THR A 121 -10.39 -17.90 17.01
C THR A 121 -11.71 -17.24 17.40
N LEU A 122 -12.10 -16.16 16.71
CA LEU A 122 -13.33 -15.40 16.98
C LEU A 122 -14.59 -16.29 17.02
N ILE A 123 -14.63 -17.38 16.26
CA ILE A 123 -15.76 -18.32 16.20
C ILE A 123 -15.61 -19.53 17.12
N GLY A 124 -14.57 -19.52 17.98
CA GLY A 124 -14.38 -20.54 19.03
C GLY A 124 -13.66 -21.81 18.60
N PHE A 125 -13.12 -21.87 17.38
CA PHE A 125 -12.29 -22.99 16.91
C PHE A 125 -10.81 -22.74 17.18
N ASP A 126 -10.02 -23.81 17.13
CA ASP A 126 -8.57 -23.69 17.15
C ASP A 126 -8.10 -23.07 15.81
N PRO A 127 -7.00 -22.27 15.82
CA PRO A 127 -6.42 -21.75 14.59
C PRO A 127 -6.15 -22.86 13.58
N ILE A 128 -6.52 -22.63 12.31
CA ILE A 128 -6.33 -23.64 11.26
C ILE A 128 -4.85 -23.90 11.00
N PHE A 129 -4.54 -24.98 10.28
CA PHE A 129 -3.19 -25.47 9.97
C PHE A 129 -2.38 -25.90 11.20
N GLY A 130 -2.99 -26.09 12.38
CA GLY A 130 -2.30 -26.46 13.61
C GLY A 130 -1.39 -25.36 14.16
N LEU A 131 -1.71 -24.09 13.87
CA LEU A 131 -0.97 -22.94 14.38
C LEU A 131 -1.05 -22.90 15.92
N ASN A 132 0.09 -22.74 16.58
CA ASN A 132 0.17 -22.74 18.02
C ASN A 132 -0.30 -21.39 18.60
N ALA A 133 -1.39 -21.42 19.36
CA ALA A 133 -1.97 -20.24 19.99
C ALA A 133 -1.05 -19.62 21.06
N GLU A 134 -0.31 -20.46 21.83
CA GLU A 134 0.63 -19.97 22.86
C GLU A 134 1.80 -19.20 22.24
N ALA A 135 2.27 -19.65 21.07
CA ALA A 135 3.32 -18.99 20.29
C ALA A 135 2.80 -17.83 19.42
N LYS A 136 1.52 -17.48 19.54
CA LYS A 136 0.86 -16.43 18.73
C LYS A 136 1.08 -16.62 17.20
N GLU A 137 1.10 -17.88 16.76
CA GLU A 137 1.37 -18.21 15.36
C GLU A 137 0.25 -17.75 14.43
N GLY A 138 -1.01 -17.78 14.88
CA GLY A 138 -2.14 -17.26 14.11
C GLY A 138 -2.02 -15.76 13.84
N THR A 139 -1.68 -14.99 14.86
CA THR A 139 -1.39 -13.55 14.73
C THR A 139 -0.18 -13.30 13.81
N ARG A 140 0.90 -14.08 13.95
CA ARG A 140 2.10 -13.96 13.10
C ARG A 140 1.82 -14.33 11.64
N PHE A 141 0.88 -15.26 11.41
CA PHE A 141 0.50 -15.70 10.06
C PHE A 141 -0.22 -14.59 9.26
N VAL A 142 -0.71 -13.55 9.91
CA VAL A 142 -1.35 -12.42 9.22
C VAL A 142 -0.43 -11.82 8.16
N GLY A 143 0.88 -11.69 8.42
CA GLY A 143 1.83 -11.18 7.45
C GLY A 143 1.95 -12.04 6.18
N PRO A 144 2.29 -13.34 6.29
CA PRO A 144 2.25 -14.27 5.16
C PRO A 144 0.90 -14.29 4.44
N PHE A 145 -0.21 -14.25 5.18
CA PHE A 145 -1.54 -14.19 4.58
C PHE A 145 -1.73 -12.93 3.73
N VAL A 146 -1.34 -11.76 4.23
CA VAL A 146 -1.39 -10.50 3.45
C VAL A 146 -0.54 -10.60 2.17
N ALA A 147 0.66 -11.19 2.25
CA ALA A 147 1.51 -11.41 1.09
C ALA A 147 0.83 -12.31 0.04
N LEU A 148 0.26 -13.43 0.47
CA LEU A 148 -0.47 -14.36 -0.41
C LEU A 148 -1.73 -13.71 -1.00
N TRP A 149 -2.51 -13.00 -0.18
CA TRP A 149 -3.68 -12.26 -0.60
C TRP A 149 -3.34 -11.25 -1.69
N PHE A 150 -2.29 -10.46 -1.46
CA PHE A 150 -1.80 -9.51 -2.45
C PHE A 150 -1.37 -10.20 -3.75
N ILE A 151 -0.58 -11.28 -3.68
CA ILE A 151 -0.14 -12.03 -4.86
C ILE A 151 -1.35 -12.50 -5.68
N ILE A 152 -2.30 -13.20 -5.05
CA ILE A 152 -3.45 -13.78 -5.73
C ILE A 152 -4.28 -12.71 -6.45
N PHE A 153 -4.63 -11.63 -5.74
CA PHE A 153 -5.50 -10.59 -6.31
C PHE A 153 -4.77 -9.59 -7.22
N SER A 154 -3.44 -9.54 -7.20
CA SER A 154 -2.66 -8.73 -8.13
C SER A 154 -2.30 -9.46 -9.44
N ILE A 155 -2.47 -10.78 -9.53
CA ILE A 155 -2.21 -11.54 -10.76
C ILE A 155 -2.92 -10.93 -11.97
N PRO A 156 -4.24 -10.65 -11.95
CA PRO A 156 -4.94 -10.07 -13.09
C PRO A 156 -4.34 -8.73 -13.53
N TYR A 157 -3.96 -7.90 -12.56
CA TYR A 157 -3.32 -6.62 -12.84
C TYR A 157 -2.01 -6.80 -13.62
N PHE A 158 -1.14 -7.68 -13.18
CA PHE A 158 0.16 -7.93 -13.83
C PHE A 158 0.04 -8.66 -15.18
N LEU A 159 -1.02 -9.44 -15.39
CA LEU A 159 -1.25 -10.14 -16.65
C LEU A 159 -1.88 -9.25 -17.73
N TRP A 160 -2.76 -8.34 -17.35
CA TRP A 160 -3.59 -7.61 -18.31
C TRP A 160 -3.18 -6.16 -18.51
N ILE A 161 -2.52 -5.54 -17.54
CA ILE A 161 -2.08 -4.16 -17.68
C ILE A 161 -0.68 -4.11 -18.28
N ASN A 162 -0.63 -3.64 -19.52
CA ASN A 162 0.62 -3.40 -20.25
C ASN A 162 0.88 -1.89 -20.32
N ASP A 163 1.88 -1.43 -19.59
CA ASP A 163 2.41 -0.08 -19.74
C ASP A 163 3.35 -0.06 -20.94
N LYS A 164 2.95 0.62 -22.02
CA LYS A 164 3.83 0.79 -23.17
C LYS A 164 4.89 1.83 -22.80
N PRO A 165 6.14 1.43 -22.61
CA PRO A 165 7.18 2.38 -22.24
C PRO A 165 7.32 3.44 -23.34
N LYS A 166 7.22 4.70 -22.95
CA LYS A 166 7.52 5.85 -23.81
C LYS A 166 8.75 6.55 -23.23
N PRO A 167 9.95 6.01 -23.43
CA PRO A 167 11.16 6.64 -22.92
C PRO A 167 11.31 8.00 -23.57
N ARG A 168 11.53 9.03 -22.78
CA ARG A 168 11.91 10.34 -23.28
C ARG A 168 13.39 10.33 -23.68
N ILE A 169 13.71 10.83 -24.87
CA ILE A 169 15.09 11.02 -25.29
C ILE A 169 15.73 12.02 -24.31
N GLY A 170 16.87 11.63 -23.70
CA GLY A 170 17.55 12.44 -22.70
C GLY A 170 17.00 12.30 -21.27
N ALA A 171 16.26 11.21 -20.98
CA ALA A 171 15.80 10.93 -19.62
C ALA A 171 17.00 10.84 -18.65
N SER A 172 16.98 11.67 -17.61
CA SER A 172 17.96 11.65 -16.53
C SER A 172 17.30 11.98 -15.19
N PHE A 173 17.95 11.62 -14.09
CA PHE A 173 17.51 11.99 -12.75
C PHE A 173 17.27 13.50 -12.62
N GLY A 174 18.22 14.32 -13.13
CA GLY A 174 18.13 15.77 -13.07
C GLY A 174 16.97 16.34 -13.89
N SER A 175 16.63 15.74 -15.05
CA SER A 175 15.47 16.19 -15.84
C SER A 175 14.15 15.91 -15.11
N GLY A 176 14.03 14.78 -14.40
CA GLY A 176 12.84 14.47 -13.59
C GLY A 176 12.61 15.46 -12.46
N LEU A 177 13.65 15.80 -11.72
CA LEU A 177 13.56 16.81 -10.65
C LEU A 177 13.23 18.20 -11.19
N LYS A 178 13.82 18.58 -12.33
CA LYS A 178 13.51 19.86 -12.98
C LYS A 178 12.05 19.95 -13.44
N ASP A 179 11.50 18.86 -13.98
CA ASP A 179 10.10 18.80 -14.39
C ASP A 179 9.14 18.82 -13.19
N LEU A 180 9.50 18.14 -12.10
CA LEU A 180 8.78 18.22 -10.83
C LEU A 180 8.75 19.68 -10.31
N TRP A 181 9.89 20.34 -10.27
CA TRP A 181 9.97 21.74 -9.84
C TRP A 181 9.12 22.67 -10.71
N LYS A 182 9.18 22.54 -12.03
CA LYS A 182 8.33 23.29 -12.95
C LYS A 182 6.84 23.04 -12.68
N THR A 183 6.46 21.80 -12.41
CA THR A 183 5.07 21.45 -12.07
C THR A 183 4.64 22.14 -10.80
N VAL A 184 5.44 22.10 -9.74
CA VAL A 184 5.14 22.78 -8.46
C VAL A 184 4.99 24.29 -8.67
N VAL A 185 5.91 24.92 -9.41
CA VAL A 185 5.84 26.35 -9.70
C VAL A 185 4.59 26.69 -10.50
N SER A 186 4.20 25.85 -11.48
CA SER A 186 3.00 26.07 -12.31
C SER A 186 1.69 25.99 -11.51
N LEU A 187 1.69 25.39 -10.32
CA LEU A 187 0.51 25.35 -9.44
C LEU A 187 0.13 26.75 -8.92
N ARG A 188 1.10 27.65 -8.83
CA ARG A 188 0.86 29.04 -8.36
C ARG A 188 -0.25 29.73 -9.14
N ASP A 189 -0.35 29.44 -10.43
CA ASP A 189 -1.34 30.07 -11.32
C ASP A 189 -2.66 29.30 -11.37
N LYS A 190 -2.70 28.07 -10.80
CA LYS A 190 -3.85 27.17 -10.82
C LYS A 190 -4.57 27.11 -9.46
N LYS A 191 -5.14 28.24 -9.03
CA LYS A 191 -5.77 28.39 -7.70
C LYS A 191 -6.80 27.30 -7.36
N SER A 192 -7.63 26.88 -8.32
CA SER A 192 -8.62 25.81 -8.12
C SER A 192 -7.96 24.46 -7.83
N THR A 193 -6.89 24.13 -8.57
CA THR A 193 -6.12 22.90 -8.37
C THR A 193 -5.45 22.91 -7.01
N VAL A 194 -4.85 24.03 -6.60
CA VAL A 194 -4.21 24.14 -5.27
C VAL A 194 -5.23 23.96 -4.16
N ARG A 195 -6.40 24.61 -4.23
CA ARG A 195 -7.48 24.45 -3.25
C ARG A 195 -7.94 22.99 -3.15
N TYR A 196 -8.12 22.33 -4.29
CA TYR A 196 -8.47 20.92 -4.34
C TYR A 196 -7.41 20.04 -3.69
N LEU A 197 -6.13 20.25 -4.00
CA LEU A 197 -5.03 19.48 -3.42
C LEU A 197 -4.95 19.65 -1.91
N ILE A 198 -5.08 20.88 -1.40
CA ILE A 198 -5.10 21.16 0.04
C ILE A 198 -6.31 20.49 0.71
N SER A 199 -7.50 20.63 0.15
CA SER A 199 -8.71 19.99 0.70
C SER A 199 -8.59 18.46 0.73
N ASN A 200 -8.05 17.87 -0.35
CA ASN A 200 -7.84 16.42 -0.45
C ASN A 200 -6.78 15.93 0.55
N MET A 201 -5.74 16.72 0.79
CA MET A 201 -4.73 16.41 1.81
C MET A 201 -5.37 16.32 3.19
N PHE A 202 -6.10 17.34 3.65
CA PHE A 202 -6.78 17.32 4.95
C PHE A 202 -7.82 16.21 5.06
N TYR A 203 -8.58 15.96 4.00
CA TYR A 203 -9.56 14.88 3.97
C TYR A 203 -8.89 13.51 4.17
N ARG A 204 -7.81 13.24 3.42
CA ARG A 204 -7.07 11.97 3.54
C ARG A 204 -6.40 11.81 4.90
N ASP A 205 -5.79 12.88 5.42
CA ASP A 205 -5.16 12.85 6.74
C ASP A 205 -6.18 12.56 7.84
N SER A 206 -7.38 13.15 7.74
CA SER A 206 -8.48 12.88 8.68
C SER A 206 -8.93 11.42 8.63
N LEU A 207 -9.08 10.84 7.43
CA LEU A 207 -9.41 9.42 7.28
C LEU A 207 -8.31 8.51 7.82
N ASN A 208 -7.06 8.78 7.50
CA ASN A 208 -5.92 8.02 8.01
C ASN A 208 -5.82 8.09 9.53
N GLY A 209 -6.07 9.27 10.10
CA GLY A 209 -6.16 9.47 11.56
C GLY A 209 -7.27 8.62 12.17
N LEU A 210 -8.46 8.64 11.58
CA LEU A 210 -9.59 7.82 12.03
C LEU A 210 -9.27 6.32 12.00
N TYR A 211 -8.71 5.82 10.90
CA TYR A 211 -8.36 4.40 10.78
C TYR A 211 -7.20 3.99 11.70
N SER A 212 -6.21 4.86 11.92
CA SER A 212 -5.06 4.54 12.76
C SER A 212 -5.37 4.59 14.25
N PHE A 213 -6.24 5.50 14.68
CA PHE A 213 -6.51 5.76 16.10
C PHE A 213 -7.92 5.37 16.53
N GLY A 214 -8.84 5.12 15.59
CA GLY A 214 -10.23 4.78 15.90
C GLY A 214 -10.38 3.57 16.81
N GLY A 215 -9.57 2.53 16.62
CA GLY A 215 -9.55 1.35 17.49
C GLY A 215 -9.09 1.66 18.93
N VAL A 216 -8.15 2.59 19.08
CA VAL A 216 -7.64 3.01 20.41
C VAL A 216 -8.70 3.81 21.18
N TYR A 217 -9.54 4.58 20.47
CA TYR A 217 -10.63 5.33 21.10
C TYR A 217 -11.90 4.51 21.33
N ALA A 218 -12.04 3.35 20.65
CA ALA A 218 -13.20 2.47 20.78
C ALA A 218 -13.01 1.38 21.86
N ALA A 219 -11.79 1.19 22.35
CA ALA A 219 -11.43 0.24 23.42
C ALA A 219 -11.56 0.91 24.78
#